data_6f2846055ba47ddc7e9e5adac6893a3c
#
_entry.id   6f2846055ba47ddc7e9e5adac6893a3c
#
_cell.length_a   1.000
_cell.length_b   1.000
_cell.length_c   1.000
_cell.angle_alpha   90.00
_cell.angle_beta   90.00
_cell.angle_gamma   90.00
#
_symmetry.space_group_name_H-M   'P 1'
#
loop_
_entity.id
_entity.type
_entity.pdbx_description
1 polymer ?
#
loop_
_entity_poly.entity_id
_entity_poly.type
_entity_poly.pdbx_seq_one_letter_code
_entity_poly.pdbx_strand_id
1 'polypeptide(L)'
;MCMVILFDQYNLPTDIYEIIFATTQQVEVAKMLINEMKVKGGEIGKTEMSMFATALHDGKDIEIVTGEGPFRKKKKENISYNKRQFYDRILTPMKTMGLIDYDLYKKTYKISEKFNKNMMRVGLMWLQDLRKPPIK
;
A
#
# COMPACT_ATOMS: atom_id res chain seq x y z
N MET A 1 19.36 -18.16 -4.42
CA MET A 1 19.45 -17.11 -3.39
C MET A 1 18.55 -15.94 -3.74
N CYS A 2 17.61 -15.62 -2.87
CA CYS A 2 16.74 -14.47 -3.09
C CYS A 2 17.41 -13.20 -2.65
N MET A 3 17.63 -12.26 -3.58
CA MET A 3 18.06 -10.92 -3.25
C MET A 3 16.82 -10.05 -3.04
N VAL A 4 16.71 -9.44 -1.86
CA VAL A 4 15.63 -8.50 -1.56
C VAL A 4 16.19 -7.09 -1.70
N ILE A 5 15.66 -6.34 -2.67
CA ILE A 5 16.00 -4.93 -2.84
C ILE A 5 14.78 -4.13 -2.42
N LEU A 6 14.93 -3.30 -1.39
CA LEU A 6 13.84 -2.46 -0.90
C LEU A 6 13.48 -1.39 -1.93
N PHE A 7 14.49 -0.73 -2.48
CA PHE A 7 14.34 0.23 -3.57
C PHE A 7 15.70 0.47 -4.24
N ASP A 8 15.66 1.01 -5.46
CA ASP A 8 16.85 1.43 -6.21
C ASP A 8 16.89 2.95 -6.20
N GLN A 9 17.95 3.53 -5.61
CA GLN A 9 18.08 4.98 -5.52
C GLN A 9 18.14 5.70 -6.86
N TYR A 10 18.56 5.01 -7.91
CA TYR A 10 18.67 5.57 -9.26
C TYR A 10 17.35 5.50 -10.04
N ASN A 11 16.45 4.62 -9.64
CA ASN A 11 15.15 4.41 -10.24
C ASN A 11 14.06 4.40 -9.18
N LEU A 12 14.14 5.31 -8.21
CA LEU A 12 13.18 5.40 -7.13
C LEU A 12 11.82 5.80 -7.68
N PRO A 13 10.78 4.98 -7.50
CA PRO A 13 9.43 5.36 -7.89
C PRO A 13 8.95 6.59 -7.13
N THR A 14 8.10 7.38 -7.76
CA THR A 14 7.49 8.55 -7.12
C THR A 14 6.31 8.17 -6.22
N ASP A 15 5.89 6.93 -6.30
CA ASP A 15 4.69 6.42 -5.64
C ASP A 15 5.08 5.32 -4.67
N ILE A 16 4.69 5.47 -3.40
CA ILE A 16 4.99 4.48 -2.36
C ILE A 16 4.41 3.10 -2.69
N TYR A 17 3.28 3.04 -3.37
CA TYR A 17 2.66 1.77 -3.74
C TYR A 17 3.53 0.96 -4.69
N GLU A 18 4.25 1.62 -5.58
CA GLU A 18 5.16 0.95 -6.51
C GLU A 18 6.40 0.37 -5.81
N ILE A 19 6.76 0.90 -4.65
CA ILE A 19 7.84 0.35 -3.83
C ILE A 19 7.37 -0.91 -3.10
N ILE A 20 6.12 -0.89 -2.60
CA ILE A 20 5.58 -1.96 -1.76
C ILE A 20 5.08 -3.14 -2.58
N PHE A 21 4.43 -2.89 -3.71
CA PHE A 21 3.74 -3.91 -4.49
C PHE A 21 4.48 -4.22 -5.79
N ALA A 22 4.48 -5.50 -6.15
CA ALA A 22 5.24 -6.01 -7.29
C ALA A 22 4.54 -5.81 -8.63
N THR A 23 3.20 -5.79 -8.66
CA THR A 23 2.43 -5.71 -9.91
C THR A 23 1.62 -4.42 -9.99
N THR A 24 1.39 -3.97 -11.23
CA THR A 24 0.55 -2.78 -11.48
C THR A 24 -0.86 -2.98 -10.93
N GLN A 25 -1.42 -4.17 -11.05
CA GLN A 25 -2.75 -4.47 -10.54
C GLN A 25 -2.82 -4.31 -9.01
N GLN A 26 -1.82 -4.82 -8.30
CA GLN A 26 -1.75 -4.67 -6.84
C GLN A 26 -1.64 -3.20 -6.44
N VAL A 27 -0.83 -2.44 -7.16
CA VAL A 27 -0.67 -0.99 -6.93
C VAL A 27 -2.02 -0.27 -7.07
N GLU A 28 -2.75 -0.55 -8.13
CA GLU A 28 -4.05 0.09 -8.39
C GLU A 28 -5.09 -0.29 -7.33
N VAL A 29 -5.12 -1.56 -6.93
CA VAL A 29 -6.02 -2.03 -5.87
C VAL A 29 -5.71 -1.33 -4.53
N ALA A 30 -4.44 -1.22 -4.18
CA ALA A 30 -4.02 -0.54 -2.95
C ALA A 30 -4.41 0.94 -2.96
N LYS A 31 -4.24 1.61 -4.09
CA LYS A 31 -4.66 3.00 -4.26
C LYS A 31 -6.16 3.16 -4.09
N MET A 32 -6.94 2.25 -4.67
CA MET A 32 -8.40 2.25 -4.54
C MET A 32 -8.82 2.10 -3.08
N LEU A 33 -8.18 1.19 -2.36
CA LEU A 33 -8.47 0.96 -0.94
C LEU A 33 -8.20 2.22 -0.10
N ILE A 34 -7.03 2.82 -0.26
CA ILE A 34 -6.67 4.01 0.51
C ILE A 34 -7.56 5.19 0.15
N ASN A 35 -7.91 5.34 -1.13
CA ASN A 35 -8.85 6.38 -1.56
C ASN A 35 -10.22 6.20 -0.90
N GLU A 36 -10.74 4.97 -0.87
CA GLU A 36 -12.02 4.66 -0.22
C GLU A 36 -11.97 5.02 1.28
N MET A 37 -10.86 4.67 1.94
CA MET A 37 -10.67 5.02 3.35
C MET A 37 -10.61 6.54 3.55
N LYS A 38 -9.92 7.26 2.68
CA LYS A 38 -9.84 8.73 2.75
C LYS A 38 -11.20 9.39 2.58
N VAL A 39 -12.01 8.90 1.64
CA VAL A 39 -13.36 9.40 1.40
C VAL A 39 -14.22 9.26 2.65
N LYS A 40 -13.98 8.21 3.44
CA LYS A 40 -14.71 7.94 4.67
C LYS A 40 -14.03 8.47 5.93
N GLY A 41 -13.12 9.42 5.80
CA GLY A 41 -12.45 10.07 6.92
C GLY A 41 -11.24 9.33 7.49
N GLY A 42 -10.72 8.35 6.76
CA GLY A 42 -9.51 7.62 7.16
C GLY A 42 -9.76 6.35 7.95
N GLU A 43 -11.02 6.00 8.19
CA GLU A 43 -11.41 4.82 8.97
C GLU A 43 -12.62 4.15 8.35
N ILE A 44 -12.59 2.83 8.22
CA ILE A 44 -13.74 2.04 7.76
C ILE A 44 -13.94 0.82 8.65
N GLY A 45 -15.18 0.39 8.79
CA GLY A 45 -15.53 -0.79 9.55
C GLY A 45 -15.16 -2.10 8.85
N LYS A 46 -15.12 -3.18 9.61
CA LYS A 46 -14.86 -4.52 9.10
C LYS A 46 -15.86 -4.91 8.00
N THR A 47 -17.14 -4.59 8.19
CA THR A 47 -18.20 -4.86 7.21
C THR A 47 -17.97 -4.09 5.92
N GLU A 48 -17.59 -2.81 6.02
CA GLU A 48 -17.30 -1.97 4.86
C GLU A 48 -16.08 -2.48 4.08
N MET A 49 -15.06 -2.96 4.79
CA MET A 49 -13.89 -3.58 4.17
C MET A 49 -14.29 -4.83 3.40
N SER A 50 -15.16 -5.67 3.97
CA SER A 50 -15.68 -6.86 3.30
C SER A 50 -16.50 -6.51 2.05
N MET A 51 -17.30 -5.47 2.14
CA MET A 51 -18.08 -4.96 1.00
C MET A 51 -17.17 -4.45 -0.12
N PHE A 52 -16.12 -3.73 0.24
CA PHE A 52 -15.11 -3.27 -0.72
C PHE A 52 -14.45 -4.45 -1.43
N ALA A 53 -14.03 -5.48 -0.67
CA ALA A 53 -13.38 -6.66 -1.22
C ALA A 53 -14.33 -7.45 -2.15
N THR A 54 -15.61 -7.52 -1.81
CA THR A 54 -16.62 -8.17 -2.64
C THR A 54 -16.86 -7.41 -3.93
N ALA A 55 -17.00 -6.08 -3.85
CA ALA A 55 -17.17 -5.23 -5.02
C ALA A 55 -15.96 -5.35 -5.96
N LEU A 56 -14.77 -5.43 -5.40
CA LEU A 56 -13.54 -5.60 -6.16
C LEU A 56 -13.49 -6.96 -6.84
N HIS A 57 -13.95 -8.02 -6.15
CA HIS A 57 -14.01 -9.36 -6.71
C HIS A 57 -14.99 -9.43 -7.90
N ASP A 58 -16.13 -8.75 -7.79
CA ASP A 58 -17.17 -8.71 -8.84
C ASP A 58 -16.76 -7.81 -10.02
N GLY A 59 -15.74 -7.00 -9.85
CA GLY A 59 -15.24 -6.07 -10.85
C GLY A 59 -15.65 -4.63 -10.56
N LYS A 60 -14.68 -3.73 -10.56
CA LYS A 60 -14.89 -2.31 -10.30
C LYS A 60 -14.24 -1.48 -11.40
N ASP A 61 -15.02 -0.54 -11.95
CA ASP A 61 -14.49 0.40 -12.93
C ASP A 61 -13.67 1.47 -12.23
N ILE A 62 -12.46 1.67 -12.71
CA ILE A 62 -11.59 2.74 -12.24
C ILE A 62 -11.16 3.62 -13.39
N GLU A 63 -10.82 4.86 -13.05
CA GLU A 63 -10.26 5.80 -13.99
C GLU A 63 -8.77 5.89 -13.76
N ILE A 64 -7.98 5.50 -14.77
CA ILE A 64 -6.53 5.60 -14.71
C ILE A 64 -6.10 6.85 -15.47
N VAL A 65 -5.34 7.71 -14.79
CA VAL A 65 -4.79 8.91 -15.38
C VAL A 65 -3.30 8.67 -15.66
N THR A 66 -2.90 8.78 -16.92
CA THR A 66 -1.51 8.64 -17.34
C THR A 66 -1.02 9.93 -17.98
N GLY A 67 0.25 10.26 -17.75
CA GLY A 67 0.89 11.47 -18.28
C GLY A 67 0.71 12.69 -17.39
N GLU A 68 1.37 13.78 -17.76
CA GLU A 68 1.34 15.03 -17.02
C GLU A 68 0.99 16.20 -17.97
N GLY A 69 0.36 17.23 -17.39
CA GLY A 69 -0.01 18.44 -18.11
C GLY A 69 -0.97 18.18 -19.27
N PRO A 70 -0.72 18.80 -20.47
CA PRO A 70 -1.65 18.67 -21.60
C PRO A 70 -1.68 17.27 -22.21
N PHE A 71 -0.72 16.41 -21.87
CA PHE A 71 -0.67 15.02 -22.36
C PHE A 71 -1.34 14.03 -21.41
N ARG A 72 -2.06 14.52 -20.43
CA ARG A 72 -2.77 13.71 -19.45
C ARG A 72 -3.92 12.97 -20.13
N LYS A 73 -3.86 11.64 -20.07
CA LYS A 73 -4.90 10.76 -20.62
C LYS A 73 -5.65 10.08 -19.49
N LYS A 74 -6.97 10.05 -19.64
CA LYS A 74 -7.86 9.32 -18.72
C LYS A 74 -8.35 8.06 -19.42
N LYS A 75 -8.17 6.92 -18.77
CA LYS A 75 -8.63 5.63 -19.28
C LYS A 75 -9.47 4.94 -18.21
N LYS A 76 -10.65 4.47 -18.60
CA LYS A 76 -11.47 3.65 -17.71
C LYS A 76 -11.08 2.19 -17.90
N GLU A 77 -10.74 1.53 -16.81
CA GLU A 77 -10.49 0.10 -16.79
C GLU A 77 -11.39 -0.57 -15.76
N ASN A 78 -11.84 -1.78 -16.09
CA ASN A 78 -12.53 -2.63 -15.14
C ASN A 78 -11.47 -3.48 -14.44
N ILE A 79 -11.36 -3.34 -13.12
CA ILE A 79 -10.46 -4.15 -12.32
C ILE A 79 -11.28 -5.15 -11.53
N SER A 80 -11.01 -6.43 -11.77
CA SER A 80 -11.51 -7.53 -10.97
C SER A 80 -10.33 -8.15 -10.23
N TYR A 81 -10.45 -8.27 -8.92
CA TYR A 81 -9.39 -8.82 -8.09
C TYR A 81 -9.98 -9.77 -7.05
N ASN A 82 -9.41 -10.97 -6.97
CA ASN A 82 -9.90 -12.01 -6.08
C ASN A 82 -9.96 -11.55 -4.63
N LYS A 83 -11.10 -11.74 -3.96
CA LYS A 83 -11.33 -11.31 -2.58
C LYS A 83 -10.29 -11.87 -1.61
N ARG A 84 -9.98 -13.16 -1.71
CA ARG A 84 -8.99 -13.81 -0.85
C ARG A 84 -7.60 -13.25 -1.09
N GLN A 85 -7.22 -13.03 -2.34
CA GLN A 85 -5.93 -12.43 -2.70
C GLN A 85 -5.85 -10.99 -2.22
N PHE A 86 -6.97 -10.26 -2.24
CA PHE A 86 -7.02 -8.91 -1.68
C PHE A 86 -6.61 -8.91 -0.20
N TYR A 87 -7.22 -9.77 0.62
CA TYR A 87 -6.86 -9.87 2.02
C TYR A 87 -5.41 -10.30 2.22
N ASP A 88 -4.97 -11.31 1.49
CA ASP A 88 -3.65 -11.91 1.69
C ASP A 88 -2.51 -11.07 1.12
N ARG A 89 -2.72 -10.43 -0.03
CA ARG A 89 -1.64 -9.76 -0.78
C ARG A 89 -1.68 -8.25 -0.73
N ILE A 90 -2.79 -7.64 -0.35
CA ILE A 90 -2.94 -6.19 -0.27
C ILE A 90 -3.12 -5.74 1.18
N LEU A 91 -4.18 -6.19 1.83
CA LEU A 91 -4.53 -5.72 3.16
C LEU A 91 -3.54 -6.18 4.22
N THR A 92 -3.20 -7.47 4.25
CA THR A 92 -2.29 -8.02 5.25
C THR A 92 -0.90 -7.37 5.20
N PRO A 93 -0.25 -7.22 4.03
CA PRO A 93 1.02 -6.49 3.96
C PRO A 93 0.91 -5.04 4.45
N MET A 94 -0.16 -4.34 4.10
CA MET A 94 -0.35 -2.96 4.55
C MET A 94 -0.53 -2.86 6.06
N LYS A 95 -1.23 -3.81 6.67
CA LYS A 95 -1.35 -3.90 8.13
C LYS A 95 -0.01 -4.22 8.78
N THR A 96 0.70 -5.21 8.24
CA THR A 96 1.98 -5.66 8.79
C THR A 96 3.03 -4.56 8.75
N MET A 97 3.04 -3.76 7.70
CA MET A 97 3.99 -2.66 7.53
C MET A 97 3.58 -1.39 8.28
N GLY A 98 2.35 -1.30 8.76
CA GLY A 98 1.89 -0.15 9.54
C GLY A 98 1.24 0.96 8.72
N LEU A 99 0.88 0.70 7.47
CA LEU A 99 0.12 1.65 6.65
C LEU A 99 -1.34 1.71 7.07
N ILE A 100 -1.88 0.57 7.48
CA ILE A 100 -3.24 0.42 8.00
C ILE A 100 -3.18 -0.27 9.36
N ASP A 101 -3.97 0.22 10.30
CA ASP A 101 -4.08 -0.34 11.64
C ASP A 101 -5.49 -0.89 11.83
N TYR A 102 -5.59 -2.05 12.49
CA TYR A 102 -6.88 -2.67 12.80
C TYR A 102 -7.14 -2.62 14.31
N ASP A 103 -8.26 -2.01 14.67
CA ASP A 103 -8.70 -1.95 16.06
C ASP A 103 -9.64 -3.14 16.36
N LEU A 104 -9.17 -4.06 17.19
CA LEU A 104 -9.92 -5.26 17.55
C LEU A 104 -11.20 -4.96 18.34
N TYR A 105 -11.20 -3.91 19.13
CA TYR A 105 -12.35 -3.54 19.96
C TYR A 105 -13.45 -2.87 19.15
N LYS A 106 -13.07 -1.92 18.29
CA LYS A 106 -14.01 -1.20 17.42
C LYS A 106 -14.32 -1.96 16.15
N LYS A 107 -13.50 -2.97 15.80
CA LYS A 107 -13.56 -3.71 14.54
C LYS A 107 -13.51 -2.79 13.33
N THR A 108 -12.55 -1.87 13.35
CA THR A 108 -12.35 -0.87 12.31
C THR A 108 -10.92 -0.88 11.80
N TYR A 109 -10.77 -0.52 10.52
CA TYR A 109 -9.48 -0.31 9.87
C TYR A 109 -9.24 1.19 9.75
N LYS A 110 -8.05 1.63 10.10
CA LYS A 110 -7.67 3.04 10.11
C LYS A 110 -6.35 3.25 9.38
N ILE A 111 -6.26 4.31 8.59
CA ILE A 111 -4.98 4.74 8.01
C ILE A 111 -4.05 5.15 9.15
N SER A 112 -2.83 4.65 9.13
CA SER A 112 -1.88 4.82 10.22
C SER A 112 -0.56 5.44 9.76
N GLU A 113 0.10 6.14 10.67
CA GLU A 113 1.44 6.69 10.46
C GLU A 113 2.54 5.80 11.04
N LYS A 114 2.20 4.63 11.54
CA LYS A 114 3.18 3.69 12.10
C LYS A 114 4.22 3.26 11.06
N PHE A 115 3.83 3.20 9.80
CA PHE A 115 4.75 2.94 8.69
C PHE A 115 5.89 3.95 8.66
N ASN A 116 5.57 5.25 8.78
CA ASN A 116 6.57 6.31 8.77
C ASN A 116 7.57 6.14 9.92
N LYS A 117 7.07 5.86 11.12
CA LYS A 117 7.91 5.64 12.29
C LYS A 117 8.83 4.43 12.11
N ASN A 118 8.30 3.35 11.54
CA ASN A 118 9.09 2.13 11.29
C ASN A 118 10.15 2.37 10.22
N MET A 119 9.85 3.11 9.17
CA MET A 119 10.84 3.44 8.13
C MET A 119 11.96 4.33 8.68
N MET A 120 11.63 5.27 9.55
CA MET A 120 12.63 6.09 10.25
C MET A 120 13.52 5.22 11.14
N ARG A 121 12.95 4.24 11.84
CA ARG A 121 13.72 3.31 12.66
C ARG A 121 14.67 2.46 11.81
N VAL A 122 14.23 2.01 10.65
CA VAL A 122 15.07 1.24 9.72
C VAL A 122 16.27 2.09 9.28
N GLY A 123 16.04 3.36 8.93
CA GLY A 123 17.13 4.28 8.60
C GLY A 123 18.11 4.49 9.76
N LEU A 124 17.58 4.61 10.98
CA LEU A 124 18.41 4.75 12.18
C LEU A 124 19.25 3.51 12.46
N MET A 125 18.74 2.32 12.16
CA MET A 125 19.49 1.07 12.30
C MET A 125 20.76 1.10 11.46
N TRP A 126 20.68 1.61 10.24
CA TRP A 126 21.85 1.75 9.38
C TRP A 126 22.85 2.75 9.95
N LEU A 127 22.38 3.90 10.43
CA LEU A 127 23.22 4.91 11.07
C LEU A 127 23.92 4.36 12.31
N GLN A 128 23.22 3.58 13.13
CA GLN A 128 23.79 2.95 14.32
C GLN A 128 24.87 1.93 13.95
N ASP A 129 24.64 1.15 12.91
CA ASP A 129 25.64 0.18 12.44
C ASP A 129 26.91 0.88 11.96
N LEU A 130 26.76 2.02 11.25
CA LEU A 130 27.90 2.83 10.80
C LEU A 130 28.75 3.38 11.96
N ARG A 131 28.14 3.58 13.12
CA ARG A 131 28.84 4.10 14.32
C ARG A 131 29.59 3.02 15.09
N LYS A 132 29.31 1.76 14.82
CA LYS A 132 30.03 0.65 15.45
C LYS A 132 31.46 0.56 14.91
N PRO A 133 32.46 0.26 15.77
CA PRO A 133 33.83 0.10 15.28
C PRO A 133 33.97 -1.15 14.41
N PRO A 134 34.91 -1.14 13.46
CA PRO A 134 35.13 -2.31 12.61
C PRO A 134 35.57 -3.53 13.45
N ILE A 135 35.11 -4.70 13.05
CA ILE A 135 35.48 -5.96 13.66
C ILE A 135 36.76 -6.41 12.99
N LYS A 136 37.79 -6.61 13.80
CA LYS A 136 39.11 -7.10 13.32
C LYS A 136 39.28 -8.59 13.59
#